data_3719956081c43cc3d079c4692180ca12
#
_entry.id   3719956081c43cc3d079c4692180ca12
#
_cell.length_a   1.000
_cell.length_b   1.000
_cell.length_c   1.000
_cell.angle_alpha   90.00
_cell.angle_beta   90.00
_cell.angle_gamma   90.00
#
_symmetry.space_group_name_H-M   'P 1'
#
loop_
_entity.id
_entity.type
_entity.pdbx_description
1 polymer ?
#
loop_
_entity_poly.entity_id
_entity_poly.type
_entity_poly.pdbx_seq_one_letter_code
_entity_poly.pdbx_strand_id
1 'polypeptide(L)'
;MSGFMPMKSEINPLPLMKKLADAGARLALPVTGSRGQPLVMRAWTWGEPLASGVWGIREPKPDAPQVDPDILLVPLLAFDRAGRRLGYGGGYYDLTLAQLRSRKAVVAMGLAYAVQEIAAVPTTPRDATLDLVLTEREVIDLRS
;
A
#
# COMPACT_ATOMS: atom_id res chain seq x y z
N MET A 1 -9.02 -5.85 -0.33
CA MET A 1 -8.22 -4.60 -0.46
C MET A 1 -7.23 -4.51 0.69
N SER A 2 -5.99 -4.26 0.43
CA SER A 2 -5.03 -4.05 1.50
C SER A 2 -4.89 -2.57 1.83
N GLY A 3 -4.84 -2.26 3.11
CA GLY A 3 -4.45 -0.95 3.62
C GLY A 3 -3.03 -1.01 4.17
N PHE A 4 -2.70 -0.07 5.02
CA PHE A 4 -1.46 -0.08 5.78
C PHE A 4 -1.64 0.68 7.09
N MET A 5 -0.79 0.38 8.07
CA MET A 5 -0.76 1.14 9.31
C MET A 5 0.18 2.34 9.12
N PRO A 6 -0.30 3.57 9.37
CA PRO A 6 0.49 4.76 9.08
C PRO A 6 1.68 4.91 10.02
N MET A 7 2.80 5.36 9.45
CA MET A 7 3.94 5.84 10.22
C MET A 7 3.76 7.34 10.49
N LYS A 8 4.58 7.91 11.36
CA LYS A 8 4.42 9.25 11.97
C LYS A 8 3.81 10.35 11.10
N SER A 9 4.39 10.62 9.93
CA SER A 9 3.96 11.75 9.08
C SER A 9 3.23 11.31 7.82
N GLU A 10 2.98 10.00 7.68
CA GLU A 10 2.20 9.51 6.56
C GLU A 10 0.75 9.94 6.65
N ILE A 11 0.13 10.12 5.49
CA ILE A 11 -1.33 10.27 5.45
C ILE A 11 -1.98 9.03 6.08
N ASN A 12 -3.00 9.27 6.90
CA ASN A 12 -3.66 8.19 7.64
C ASN A 12 -4.69 7.49 6.76
N PRO A 13 -4.50 6.21 6.39
CA PRO A 13 -5.44 5.47 5.56
C PRO A 13 -6.63 4.91 6.35
N LEU A 14 -6.60 4.97 7.68
CA LEU A 14 -7.60 4.31 8.52
C LEU A 14 -9.03 4.79 8.28
N PRO A 15 -9.31 6.10 8.13
CA PRO A 15 -10.68 6.53 7.83
C PRO A 15 -11.23 5.97 6.52
N LEU A 16 -10.41 5.89 5.48
CA LEU A 16 -10.80 5.30 4.20
C LEU A 16 -11.04 3.81 4.35
N MET A 17 -10.15 3.11 5.05
CA MET A 17 -10.28 1.67 5.29
C MET A 17 -11.57 1.36 6.04
N LYS A 18 -11.93 2.17 7.04
CA LYS A 18 -13.18 1.99 7.79
C LYS A 18 -14.40 2.18 6.90
N LYS A 19 -14.42 3.20 6.06
CA LYS A 19 -15.52 3.41 5.10
C LYS A 19 -15.66 2.23 4.15
N LEU A 20 -14.55 1.72 3.65
CA LEU A 20 -14.57 0.58 2.73
C LEU A 20 -15.04 -0.70 3.44
N ALA A 21 -14.61 -0.92 4.68
CA ALA A 21 -15.08 -2.05 5.48
C ALA A 21 -16.59 -1.95 5.74
N ASP A 22 -17.09 -0.77 6.10
CA ASP A 22 -18.51 -0.52 6.31
C ASP A 22 -19.32 -0.74 5.02
N ALA A 23 -18.71 -0.55 3.87
CA ALA A 23 -19.34 -0.81 2.56
C ALA A 23 -19.20 -2.27 2.10
N GLY A 24 -18.64 -3.15 2.92
CA GLY A 24 -18.52 -4.58 2.65
C GLY A 24 -17.18 -5.05 2.09
N ALA A 25 -16.19 -4.17 1.97
CA ALA A 25 -14.87 -4.57 1.49
C ALA A 25 -14.15 -5.45 2.53
N ARG A 26 -13.47 -6.47 2.05
CA ARG A 26 -12.59 -7.29 2.90
C ARG A 26 -11.24 -6.61 2.98
N LEU A 27 -10.77 -6.39 4.21
CA LEU A 27 -9.50 -5.72 4.46
C LEU A 27 -8.36 -6.73 4.62
N ALA A 28 -7.16 -6.26 4.29
CA ALA A 28 -5.92 -6.93 4.59
C ALA A 28 -4.89 -5.90 5.03
N LEU A 29 -3.88 -6.35 5.74
CA LEU A 29 -2.75 -5.52 6.14
C LEU A 29 -1.45 -6.25 5.83
N PRO A 30 -0.38 -5.50 5.54
CA PRO A 30 0.90 -6.11 5.21
C PRO A 30 1.65 -6.59 6.46
N VAL A 31 2.34 -7.71 6.30
CA VAL A 31 3.33 -8.20 7.25
C VAL A 31 4.70 -8.06 6.59
N THR A 32 5.59 -7.33 7.23
CA THR A 32 6.95 -7.14 6.75
C THR A 32 7.79 -8.35 7.14
N GLY A 33 8.34 -9.01 6.14
CA GLY A 33 9.23 -10.15 6.34
C GLY A 33 10.69 -9.77 6.20
N SER A 34 11.49 -10.73 5.74
CA SER A 34 12.92 -10.55 5.52
C SER A 34 13.18 -9.53 4.41
N ARG A 35 14.29 -8.81 4.52
CA ARG A 35 14.75 -7.89 3.49
C ARG A 35 14.93 -8.62 2.15
N GLY A 36 14.47 -8.01 1.07
CA GLY A 36 14.53 -8.62 -0.26
C GLY A 36 13.37 -9.55 -0.59
N GLN A 37 12.40 -9.68 0.32
CA GLN A 37 11.19 -10.46 0.11
C GLN A 37 9.97 -9.54 -0.02
N PRO A 38 8.92 -9.93 -0.76
CA PRO A 38 7.69 -9.15 -0.80
C PRO A 38 6.98 -9.16 0.56
N LEU A 39 6.08 -8.19 0.75
CA LEU A 39 5.17 -8.19 1.89
C LEU A 39 4.23 -9.41 1.80
N VAL A 40 3.82 -9.92 2.95
CA VAL A 40 2.75 -10.91 3.03
C VAL A 40 1.49 -10.18 3.45
N MET A 41 0.45 -10.25 2.64
CA MET A 41 -0.85 -9.65 2.96
C MET A 41 -1.70 -10.66 3.70
N ARG A 42 -2.18 -10.29 4.89
CA ARG A 42 -3.03 -11.16 5.71
C ARG A 42 -4.37 -10.49 5.96
N ALA A 43 -5.43 -11.30 5.98
CA ALA A 43 -6.77 -10.82 6.25
C ALA A 43 -6.84 -10.15 7.63
N TRP A 44 -7.57 -9.05 7.69
CA TRP A 44 -7.80 -8.32 8.93
C TRP A 44 -9.21 -7.74 8.91
N THR A 45 -9.96 -7.98 9.98
CA THR A 45 -11.28 -7.37 10.17
C THR A 45 -11.11 -6.14 11.03
N TRP A 46 -11.78 -5.03 10.66
CA TRP A 46 -11.70 -3.80 11.40
C TRP A 46 -12.02 -4.03 12.89
N GLY A 47 -11.10 -3.60 13.74
CA GLY A 47 -11.22 -3.78 15.18
C GLY A 47 -10.54 -5.03 15.74
N GLU A 48 -10.09 -5.96 14.91
CA GLU A 48 -9.32 -7.10 15.41
C GLU A 48 -8.00 -6.65 16.04
N PRO A 49 -7.57 -7.31 17.15
CA PRO A 49 -6.26 -7.03 17.73
C PRO A 49 -5.12 -7.26 16.73
N LEU A 50 -4.11 -6.42 16.80
CA LEU A 50 -2.92 -6.50 15.96
C LEU A 50 -1.70 -6.90 16.80
N ALA A 51 -0.74 -7.56 16.15
CA ALA A 51 0.55 -7.88 16.75
C ALA A 51 1.56 -6.77 16.46
N SER A 52 2.63 -6.68 17.25
CA SER A 52 3.74 -5.78 16.98
C SER A 52 4.71 -6.45 16.01
N GLY A 53 4.95 -5.79 14.87
CA GLY A 53 5.87 -6.25 13.84
C GLY A 53 7.20 -5.53 13.85
N VAL A 54 7.89 -5.58 12.71
CA VAL A 54 9.18 -4.91 12.50
C VAL A 54 9.03 -3.41 12.74
N TRP A 55 9.97 -2.83 13.47
CA TRP A 55 9.97 -1.41 13.87
C TRP A 55 8.73 -0.97 14.66
N GLY A 56 8.06 -1.90 15.35
CA GLY A 56 6.86 -1.60 16.11
C GLY A 56 5.62 -1.32 15.25
N ILE A 57 5.67 -1.53 13.95
CA ILE A 57 4.52 -1.39 13.08
C ILE A 57 3.51 -2.49 13.39
N ARG A 58 2.26 -2.10 13.57
CA ARG A 58 1.19 -3.06 13.85
C ARG A 58 0.84 -3.87 12.61
N GLU A 59 0.65 -5.16 12.79
CA GLU A 59 0.34 -6.09 11.71
C GLU A 59 -0.65 -7.16 12.16
N PRO A 60 -1.32 -7.85 11.21
CA PRO A 60 -2.20 -8.97 11.55
C PRO A 60 -1.44 -10.06 12.30
N LYS A 61 -2.18 -10.82 13.10
CA LYS A 61 -1.60 -11.95 13.82
C LYS A 61 -1.05 -13.00 12.84
N PRO A 62 0.00 -13.74 13.23
CA PRO A 62 0.63 -14.72 12.33
C PRO A 62 -0.29 -15.83 11.83
N ASP A 63 -1.38 -16.10 12.54
CA ASP A 63 -2.37 -17.13 12.17
C ASP A 63 -3.47 -16.59 11.26
N ALA A 64 -3.49 -15.28 10.97
CA ALA A 64 -4.47 -14.71 10.05
C ALA A 64 -4.23 -15.25 8.63
N PRO A 65 -5.30 -15.54 7.86
CA PRO A 65 -5.14 -16.06 6.50
C PRO A 65 -4.36 -15.12 5.60
N GLN A 66 -3.47 -15.67 4.79
CA GLN A 66 -2.78 -14.94 3.73
C GLN A 66 -3.74 -14.75 2.56
N VAL A 67 -3.76 -13.54 1.99
CA VAL A 67 -4.65 -13.19 0.88
C VAL A 67 -3.89 -12.46 -0.21
N ASP A 68 -4.45 -12.47 -1.43
CA ASP A 68 -3.95 -11.70 -2.56
C ASP A 68 -4.98 -10.60 -2.87
N PRO A 69 -4.77 -9.37 -2.38
CA PRO A 69 -5.74 -8.29 -2.57
C PRO A 69 -5.79 -7.83 -4.03
N ASP A 70 -6.97 -7.35 -4.45
CA ASP A 70 -7.18 -6.78 -5.78
C ASP A 70 -6.75 -5.31 -5.84
N ILE A 71 -6.83 -4.62 -4.72
CA ILE A 71 -6.48 -3.22 -4.58
C ILE A 71 -5.52 -3.08 -3.41
N LEU A 72 -4.38 -2.43 -3.66
CA LEU A 72 -3.42 -2.08 -2.62
C LEU A 72 -3.39 -0.57 -2.43
N LEU A 73 -3.59 -0.13 -1.19
CA LEU A 73 -3.21 1.22 -0.79
C LEU A 73 -1.71 1.22 -0.54
N VAL A 74 -0.98 2.14 -1.15
CA VAL A 74 0.48 2.16 -1.12
C VAL A 74 0.96 3.46 -0.48
N PRO A 75 1.73 3.38 0.61
CA PRO A 75 2.36 4.56 1.20
C PRO A 75 3.52 5.03 0.33
N LEU A 76 3.83 6.32 0.40
CA LEU A 76 4.92 6.89 -0.39
C LEU A 76 5.47 8.16 0.25
N LEU A 77 6.69 8.53 -0.14
CA LEU A 77 7.31 9.81 0.21
C LEU A 77 7.02 10.87 -0.84
N ALA A 78 7.03 10.50 -2.11
CA ALA A 78 6.75 11.38 -3.24
C ALA A 78 6.21 10.58 -4.42
N PHE A 79 5.51 11.26 -5.32
CA PHE A 79 4.99 10.65 -6.56
C PHE A 79 5.05 11.66 -7.71
N ASP A 80 4.90 11.15 -8.93
CA ASP A 80 4.76 11.98 -10.11
C ASP A 80 3.58 11.52 -10.98
N ARG A 81 3.27 12.30 -12.00
CA ARG A 81 2.13 12.03 -12.89
C ARG A 81 2.35 10.86 -13.87
N ALA A 82 3.54 10.29 -13.91
CA ALA A 82 3.80 9.05 -14.64
C ALA A 82 3.53 7.79 -13.81
N GLY A 83 3.08 7.94 -12.57
CA GLY A 83 2.82 6.82 -11.67
C GLY A 83 4.04 6.30 -10.93
N ARG A 84 5.15 7.03 -10.99
CA ARG A 84 6.36 6.67 -10.26
C ARG A 84 6.25 7.13 -8.81
N ARG A 85 6.79 6.36 -7.90
CA ARG A 85 6.77 6.72 -6.49
C ARG A 85 8.14 6.55 -5.84
N LEU A 86 8.43 7.41 -4.87
CA LEU A 86 9.57 7.28 -3.97
C LEU A 86 9.07 6.62 -2.68
N GLY A 87 9.58 5.44 -2.38
CA GLY A 87 9.28 4.71 -1.15
C GLY A 87 10.34 4.92 -0.10
N TYR A 88 10.31 4.06 0.92
CA TYR A 88 11.16 4.18 2.10
C TYR A 88 12.48 3.40 2.02
N GLY A 89 12.82 2.89 0.83
CA GLY A 89 14.11 2.25 0.57
C GLY A 89 14.16 0.74 0.72
N GLY A 90 13.13 0.10 1.28
CA GLY A 90 13.11 -1.36 1.47
C GLY A 90 12.74 -2.16 0.22
N GLY A 91 12.09 -1.54 -0.75
CA GLY A 91 11.64 -2.20 -1.98
C GLY A 91 10.48 -3.18 -1.80
N TYR A 92 9.86 -3.21 -0.63
CA TYR A 92 8.83 -4.20 -0.30
C TYR A 92 7.59 -4.09 -1.21
N TYR A 93 7.09 -2.88 -1.46
CA TYR A 93 5.92 -2.69 -2.31
C TYR A 93 6.22 -2.97 -3.77
N ASP A 94 7.42 -2.66 -4.25
CA ASP A 94 7.82 -2.97 -5.61
C ASP A 94 7.86 -4.48 -5.85
N LEU A 95 8.43 -5.23 -4.90
CA LEU A 95 8.44 -6.69 -4.94
C LEU A 95 7.04 -7.28 -4.83
N THR A 96 6.22 -6.74 -3.94
CA THR A 96 4.85 -7.20 -3.72
C THR A 96 3.99 -6.99 -4.96
N LEU A 97 4.05 -5.80 -5.56
CA LEU A 97 3.30 -5.49 -6.78
C LEU A 97 3.75 -6.35 -7.95
N ALA A 98 5.06 -6.55 -8.12
CA ALA A 98 5.59 -7.42 -9.16
C ALA A 98 5.06 -8.85 -9.01
N GLN A 99 5.08 -9.38 -7.79
CA GLN A 99 4.58 -10.72 -7.51
C GLN A 99 3.08 -10.85 -7.77
N LEU A 100 2.28 -9.92 -7.26
CA LEU A 100 0.83 -9.96 -7.44
C LEU A 100 0.44 -9.79 -8.90
N ARG A 101 1.06 -8.85 -9.61
CA ARG A 101 0.77 -8.60 -11.03
C ARG A 101 1.17 -9.75 -11.93
N SER A 102 2.07 -10.62 -11.50
CA SER A 102 2.40 -11.85 -12.22
C SER A 102 1.29 -12.91 -12.14
N ARG A 103 0.38 -12.78 -11.18
CA ARG A 103 -0.68 -13.76 -10.91
C ARG A 103 -2.08 -13.26 -11.22
N LYS A 104 -2.32 -11.96 -11.11
CA LYS A 104 -3.65 -11.38 -11.26
C LYS A 104 -3.60 -9.90 -11.58
N ALA A 105 -4.72 -9.35 -12.05
CA ALA A 105 -4.86 -7.90 -12.20
C ALA A 105 -4.98 -7.25 -10.81
N VAL A 106 -4.15 -6.25 -10.56
CA VAL A 106 -4.08 -5.56 -9.27
C VAL A 106 -4.02 -4.06 -9.52
N VAL A 107 -4.78 -3.30 -8.75
CA VAL A 107 -4.76 -1.84 -8.77
C VAL A 107 -3.90 -1.35 -7.60
N ALA A 108 -2.84 -0.64 -7.92
CA ALA A 108 -2.00 0.04 -6.93
C ALA A 108 -2.44 1.50 -6.81
N MET A 109 -3.00 1.85 -5.65
CA MET A 109 -3.46 3.19 -5.37
C MET A 109 -2.55 3.84 -4.33
N GLY A 110 -1.77 4.83 -4.76
CA GLY A 110 -0.99 5.64 -3.84
C GLY A 110 -1.91 6.51 -3.00
N LEU A 111 -1.60 6.64 -1.72
CA LEU A 111 -2.32 7.52 -0.82
C LEU A 111 -1.35 8.58 -0.32
N ALA A 112 -1.62 9.85 -0.61
CA ALA A 112 -0.66 10.91 -0.41
C ALA A 112 -1.33 12.27 -0.19
N TYR A 113 -0.57 13.22 0.33
CA TYR A 113 -0.94 14.63 0.27
C TYR A 113 -0.53 15.20 -1.10
N ALA A 114 -1.30 16.17 -1.60
CA ALA A 114 -0.99 16.79 -2.90
C ALA A 114 0.42 17.38 -2.94
N VAL A 115 0.91 17.88 -1.82
CA VAL A 115 2.26 18.46 -1.70
C VAL A 115 3.38 17.44 -1.95
N GLN A 116 3.07 16.15 -1.90
CA GLN A 116 4.04 15.08 -2.17
C GLN A 116 4.27 14.84 -3.66
N GLU A 117 3.52 15.51 -4.51
CA GLU A 117 3.75 15.46 -5.96
C GLU A 117 5.01 16.23 -6.34
N ILE A 118 5.88 15.59 -7.13
CA ILE A 118 7.09 16.23 -7.71
C ILE A 118 7.10 16.02 -9.22
N ALA A 119 7.94 16.78 -9.92
CA ALA A 119 7.97 16.76 -11.37
C ALA A 119 8.38 15.40 -11.94
N ALA A 120 9.40 14.77 -11.36
CA ALA A 120 9.85 13.46 -11.77
C ALA A 120 10.48 12.72 -10.59
N VAL A 121 10.05 11.49 -10.36
CA VAL A 121 10.62 10.61 -9.35
C VAL A 121 11.72 9.77 -10.01
N PRO A 122 12.95 9.76 -9.45
CA PRO A 122 13.97 8.85 -9.95
C PRO A 122 13.55 7.41 -9.71
N THR A 123 13.66 6.56 -10.73
CA THR A 123 13.27 5.16 -10.67
C THR A 123 14.31 4.25 -11.30
N THR A 124 14.19 2.97 -11.00
CA THR A 124 14.90 1.88 -11.64
C THR A 124 13.90 0.98 -12.38
N PRO A 125 14.35 0.11 -13.29
CA PRO A 125 13.44 -0.84 -13.95
C PRO A 125 12.70 -1.80 -13.01
N ARG A 126 13.18 -1.93 -11.77
CA ARG A 126 12.55 -2.78 -10.74
C ARG A 126 11.41 -2.11 -10.00
N ASP A 127 11.28 -0.80 -10.14
CA ASP A 127 10.26 -0.05 -9.43
C ASP A 127 8.90 -0.24 -10.09
N ALA A 128 7.91 -0.59 -9.28
CA ALA A 128 6.53 -0.73 -9.75
C ALA A 128 5.87 0.65 -9.88
N THR A 129 4.93 0.77 -10.82
CA THR A 129 4.17 2.00 -11.02
C THR A 129 2.81 1.92 -10.36
N LEU A 130 2.29 3.11 -10.00
CA LEU A 130 0.95 3.26 -9.45
C LEU A 130 -0.08 3.39 -10.58
N ASP A 131 -1.28 2.89 -10.34
CA ASP A 131 -2.42 3.04 -11.25
C ASP A 131 -3.23 4.31 -10.95
N LEU A 132 -3.32 4.66 -9.67
CA LEU A 132 -4.04 5.83 -9.18
C LEU A 132 -3.28 6.45 -8.01
N VAL A 133 -3.51 7.74 -7.80
CA VAL A 133 -3.10 8.40 -6.56
C VAL A 133 -4.31 9.15 -5.99
N LEU A 134 -4.63 8.88 -4.74
CA LEU A 134 -5.68 9.59 -4.00
C LEU A 134 -5.02 10.60 -3.08
N THR A 135 -5.36 11.88 -3.27
CA THR A 135 -4.89 12.96 -2.41
C THR A 135 -6.07 13.62 -1.69
N GLU A 136 -5.79 14.54 -0.78
CA GLU A 136 -6.85 15.33 -0.15
C GLU A 136 -7.60 16.26 -1.10
N ARG A 137 -7.08 16.44 -2.32
CA ARG A 137 -7.66 17.35 -3.33
C ARG A 137 -8.35 16.64 -4.48
N GLU A 138 -7.82 15.48 -4.90
CA GLU A 138 -8.32 14.82 -6.11
C GLU A 138 -7.97 13.35 -6.17
N VAL A 139 -8.66 12.65 -7.05
CA VAL A 139 -8.26 11.30 -7.49
C VAL A 139 -7.52 11.47 -8.81
N ILE A 140 -6.26 11.06 -8.85
CA ILE A 140 -5.43 11.11 -10.04
C ILE A 140 -5.43 9.71 -10.67
N ASP A 141 -6.12 9.56 -11.79
CA ASP A 141 -6.17 8.30 -12.52
C ASP A 141 -5.07 8.29 -13.58
N LEU A 142 -4.11 7.38 -13.40
CA LEU A 142 -2.94 7.26 -14.27
C LEU A 142 -3.06 6.11 -15.27
N ARG A 143 -4.18 5.41 -15.24
CA ARG A 143 -4.47 4.34 -16.21
C ARG A 143 -4.84 4.96 -17.55
N SER A 144 -4.23 4.52 -18.58
CA SER A 144 -4.49 4.99 -19.95
C SER A 144 -5.34 4.00 -20.75
#